data_49fe9a930e9fc8ae66b27bd0562e3c46
#
_entry.id   49fe9a930e9fc8ae66b27bd0562e3c46
#
_cell.length_a   1.000
_cell.length_b   1.000
_cell.length_c   1.000
_cell.angle_alpha   90.00
_cell.angle_beta   90.00
_cell.angle_gamma   90.00
#
_symmetry.space_group_name_H-M   'P 1'
#
loop_
_entity.id
_entity.type
_entity.pdbx_description
1 polymer ?
#
loop_
_entity_poly.entity_id
_entity_poly.type
_entity_poly.pdbx_seq_one_letter_code
_entity_poly.pdbx_strand_id
1 'polypeptide(L)'
;MKRASFLPAFGAALALLLAGSAGADINIGVTVSQTGPAASLGIPQKNTIELLPTSIAGEKINWIVLDDGSDTTKAVTNARKLVSEDKVDVIVGSSTTPNSLAMREVAADSGTPMLSLAASAQIINPLDPKTRWIFKLPQNDALMADAVAVSMKMNGVKTMGYIGFADAYGDGWLAEIKRSAQTAGIKVVAEEKYNRNDPSVTGQVLKLIAANPDAVLIGAAGTPGATPAKELAARNYKGKVYQTHGVANPDFLRVVGKDGNGEILPTGPMLVYEQLPESNEVKKTAADYVTKYEKKFGPRTNFGGHLWDAYLLLAKAIPEALKKAKPGTKEFRTALRDALENSNVVGTHGVFVMTVNDHNGLDNRARVMVRVENDKWVLIK
;
A
#
# COMPACT_ATOMS: atom_id res chain seq x y z
N MET A 1 -9.96 -31.54 -84.60
CA MET A 1 -9.56 -32.19 -83.35
C MET A 1 -9.00 -31.10 -82.42
N LYS A 2 -9.79 -30.59 -81.47
CA LYS A 2 -9.30 -29.60 -80.48
C LYS A 2 -9.34 -30.30 -79.12
N ARG A 3 -8.16 -30.45 -78.51
CA ARG A 3 -8.02 -30.99 -77.16
C ARG A 3 -8.26 -29.84 -76.12
N ALA A 4 -9.25 -29.99 -75.33
CA ALA A 4 -9.49 -29.12 -74.14
C ALA A 4 -8.66 -29.63 -72.94
N SER A 5 -7.82 -28.77 -72.38
CA SER A 5 -7.06 -29.05 -71.18
C SER A 5 -7.88 -28.55 -69.93
N PHE A 6 -8.27 -29.48 -69.09
CA PHE A 6 -8.82 -29.18 -67.78
C PHE A 6 -7.68 -29.02 -66.77
N LEU A 7 -7.51 -27.84 -66.13
CA LEU A 7 -6.70 -27.66 -64.91
C LEU A 7 -7.62 -27.77 -63.71
N PRO A 8 -7.24 -28.49 -62.64
CA PRO A 8 -8.04 -28.54 -61.43
C PRO A 8 -7.75 -27.31 -60.55
N ALA A 9 -8.82 -26.56 -60.23
CA ALA A 9 -8.82 -25.53 -59.18
C ALA A 9 -8.94 -26.20 -57.79
N PHE A 10 -7.84 -26.60 -57.20
CA PHE A 10 -7.78 -27.06 -55.81
C PHE A 10 -6.56 -26.39 -55.16
N GLY A 11 -6.80 -25.32 -54.36
CA GLY A 11 -5.68 -24.65 -53.66
C GLY A 11 -6.00 -23.31 -53.00
N ALA A 12 -7.25 -23.06 -52.53
CA ALA A 12 -7.58 -21.77 -51.90
C ALA A 12 -8.45 -21.87 -50.67
N ALA A 13 -8.41 -22.97 -49.92
CA ALA A 13 -9.30 -23.15 -48.76
C ALA A 13 -8.59 -23.50 -47.41
N LEU A 14 -7.27 -23.27 -47.29
CA LEU A 14 -6.57 -23.67 -46.05
C LEU A 14 -5.71 -22.54 -45.40
N ALA A 15 -5.97 -21.27 -45.69
CA ALA A 15 -5.21 -20.13 -45.15
C ALA A 15 -6.01 -19.26 -44.14
N LEU A 16 -7.21 -19.67 -43.70
CA LEU A 16 -8.12 -18.84 -42.86
C LEU A 16 -8.29 -19.34 -41.41
N LEU A 17 -7.48 -20.30 -40.95
CA LEU A 17 -7.63 -20.87 -39.60
C LEU A 17 -6.48 -20.56 -38.63
N LEU A 18 -5.63 -19.59 -38.92
CA LEU A 18 -4.59 -19.10 -38.02
C LEU A 18 -4.73 -17.61 -37.71
N ALA A 19 -5.94 -17.07 -37.72
CA ALA A 19 -6.22 -15.87 -36.95
C ALA A 19 -6.29 -16.31 -35.46
N GLY A 20 -5.12 -16.59 -34.87
CA GLY A 20 -5.01 -16.65 -33.45
C GLY A 20 -5.65 -15.36 -32.91
N SER A 21 -6.66 -15.48 -32.07
CA SER A 21 -7.25 -14.33 -31.39
C SER A 21 -6.10 -13.61 -30.72
N ALA A 22 -5.63 -12.48 -31.30
CA ALA A 22 -4.77 -11.57 -30.59
C ALA A 22 -5.55 -11.17 -29.34
N GLY A 23 -5.21 -11.76 -28.20
CA GLY A 23 -5.77 -11.37 -26.92
C GLY A 23 -5.50 -9.88 -26.77
N ALA A 24 -6.47 -9.13 -26.26
CA ALA A 24 -6.23 -7.73 -25.95
C ALA A 24 -5.29 -7.64 -24.75
N ASP A 25 -4.20 -6.86 -24.85
CA ASP A 25 -3.29 -6.62 -23.74
C ASP A 25 -4.07 -6.11 -22.52
N ILE A 26 -3.67 -6.54 -21.33
CA ILE A 26 -4.23 -6.01 -20.08
C ILE A 26 -3.40 -4.80 -19.66
N ASN A 27 -4.04 -3.64 -19.58
CA ASN A 27 -3.41 -2.40 -19.18
C ASN A 27 -3.59 -2.16 -17.68
N ILE A 28 -2.49 -2.13 -16.92
CA ILE A 28 -2.48 -1.82 -15.48
C ILE A 28 -1.87 -0.43 -15.31
N GLY A 29 -2.70 0.53 -14.92
CA GLY A 29 -2.27 1.89 -14.63
C GLY A 29 -1.74 1.99 -13.20
N VAL A 30 -0.56 2.58 -13.04
CA VAL A 30 0.05 2.81 -11.73
C VAL A 30 0.32 4.28 -11.53
N THR A 31 -0.16 4.86 -10.44
CA THR A 31 0.23 6.21 -10.03
C THR A 31 0.73 6.17 -8.59
N VAL A 32 1.99 6.58 -8.39
CA VAL A 32 2.68 6.51 -7.09
C VAL A 32 3.56 7.74 -6.90
N SER A 33 3.83 8.10 -5.65
CA SER A 33 4.61 9.29 -5.29
C SER A 33 6.11 9.04 -5.46
N GLN A 34 6.63 9.10 -6.70
CA GLN A 34 8.06 8.89 -6.96
C GLN A 34 8.91 10.12 -6.60
N THR A 35 8.28 11.28 -6.50
CA THR A 35 8.89 12.54 -6.07
C THR A 35 8.07 13.21 -4.96
N GLY A 36 8.62 14.28 -4.34
CA GLY A 36 7.98 14.99 -3.25
C GLY A 36 8.17 14.30 -1.89
N PRO A 37 7.46 14.75 -0.83
CA PRO A 37 7.68 14.30 0.54
C PRO A 37 7.34 12.82 0.79
N ALA A 38 6.62 12.16 -0.10
CA ALA A 38 6.33 10.73 -0.02
C ALA A 38 7.20 9.86 -0.96
N ALA A 39 8.28 10.39 -1.50
CA ALA A 39 9.15 9.67 -2.45
C ALA A 39 9.70 8.35 -1.86
N SER A 40 10.02 8.31 -0.56
CA SER A 40 10.47 7.08 0.11
C SER A 40 9.40 5.97 0.18
N LEU A 41 8.14 6.27 -0.15
CA LEU A 41 7.06 5.31 -0.32
C LEU A 41 6.95 4.88 -1.79
N GLY A 42 6.91 5.85 -2.71
CA GLY A 42 6.60 5.60 -4.11
C GLY A 42 7.76 5.00 -4.92
N ILE A 43 9.00 5.36 -4.63
CA ILE A 43 10.18 4.80 -5.30
C ILE A 43 10.25 3.27 -5.16
N PRO A 44 10.16 2.67 -3.95
CA PRO A 44 10.16 1.21 -3.85
C PRO A 44 8.94 0.54 -4.47
N GLN A 45 7.79 1.21 -4.52
CA GLN A 45 6.62 0.72 -5.26
C GLN A 45 6.92 0.66 -6.76
N LYS A 46 7.46 1.72 -7.34
CA LYS A 46 7.90 1.75 -8.75
C LYS A 46 8.97 0.69 -9.03
N ASN A 47 9.95 0.55 -8.15
CA ASN A 47 11.02 -0.45 -8.30
C ASN A 47 10.46 -1.88 -8.32
N THR A 48 9.44 -2.18 -7.52
CA THR A 48 8.81 -3.50 -7.49
C THR A 48 8.20 -3.87 -8.83
N ILE A 49 7.69 -2.92 -9.62
CA ILE A 49 7.12 -3.19 -10.95
C ILE A 49 8.16 -3.84 -11.88
N GLU A 50 9.42 -3.47 -11.76
CA GLU A 50 10.50 -4.05 -12.57
C GLU A 50 10.82 -5.52 -12.25
N LEU A 51 10.23 -6.07 -11.20
CA LEU A 51 10.34 -7.48 -10.81
C LEU A 51 9.12 -8.30 -11.27
N LEU A 52 8.06 -7.64 -11.73
CA LEU A 52 6.80 -8.29 -12.07
C LEU A 52 6.87 -8.94 -13.46
N PRO A 53 6.12 -10.02 -13.68
CA PRO A 53 6.04 -10.63 -14.99
C PRO A 53 5.31 -9.72 -15.98
N THR A 54 5.62 -9.93 -17.26
CA THR A 54 4.99 -9.21 -18.37
C THR A 54 3.78 -9.94 -18.95
N SER A 55 3.35 -11.03 -18.34
CA SER A 55 2.14 -11.78 -18.71
C SER A 55 1.49 -12.43 -17.52
N ILE A 56 0.14 -12.54 -17.54
CA ILE A 56 -0.69 -13.28 -16.58
C ILE A 56 -1.69 -14.11 -17.38
N ALA A 57 -1.79 -15.40 -17.08
CA ALA A 57 -2.69 -16.34 -17.75
C ALA A 57 -2.58 -16.34 -19.29
N GLY A 58 -1.40 -16.08 -19.83
CA GLY A 58 -1.14 -16.03 -21.28
C GLY A 58 -1.40 -14.66 -21.92
N GLU A 59 -2.07 -13.74 -21.24
CA GLU A 59 -2.29 -12.38 -21.73
C GLU A 59 -1.11 -11.47 -21.34
N LYS A 60 -0.71 -10.60 -22.27
CA LYS A 60 0.36 -9.62 -22.04
C LYS A 60 -0.12 -8.53 -21.09
N ILE A 61 0.77 -8.12 -20.16
CA ILE A 61 0.52 -7.05 -19.19
C ILE A 61 1.36 -5.82 -19.57
N ASN A 62 0.69 -4.68 -19.71
CA ASN A 62 1.32 -3.37 -19.85
C ASN A 62 1.21 -2.61 -18.55
N TRP A 63 2.34 -2.35 -17.90
CA TRP A 63 2.42 -1.51 -16.70
C TRP A 63 2.66 -0.05 -17.12
N ILE A 64 1.67 0.82 -16.93
CA ILE A 64 1.73 2.25 -17.24
C ILE A 64 1.93 3.03 -15.96
N VAL A 65 3.15 3.55 -15.75
CA VAL A 65 3.57 4.13 -14.48
C VAL A 65 3.68 5.64 -14.56
N LEU A 66 2.96 6.34 -13.68
CA LEU A 66 2.94 7.80 -13.58
C LEU A 66 3.38 8.24 -12.17
N ASP A 67 4.12 9.33 -12.10
CA ASP A 67 4.48 9.98 -10.83
C ASP A 67 3.41 11.01 -10.45
N ASP A 68 2.84 10.89 -9.24
CA ASP A 68 1.90 11.89 -8.71
C ASP A 68 2.58 13.01 -7.92
N GLY A 69 3.89 12.94 -7.69
CA GLY A 69 4.65 13.98 -7.02
C GLY A 69 4.23 14.24 -5.57
N SER A 70 3.52 13.31 -4.93
CA SER A 70 2.88 13.48 -3.61
C SER A 70 1.79 14.57 -3.60
N ASP A 71 1.23 14.90 -4.76
CA ASP A 71 0.23 15.96 -4.98
C ASP A 71 -1.13 15.36 -5.37
N THR A 72 -2.19 15.81 -4.70
CA THR A 72 -3.55 15.27 -4.91
C THR A 72 -4.13 15.64 -6.27
N THR A 73 -3.84 16.87 -6.78
CA THR A 73 -4.31 17.32 -8.09
C THR A 73 -3.66 16.52 -9.20
N LYS A 74 -2.34 16.27 -9.08
CA LYS A 74 -1.59 15.46 -10.04
C LYS A 74 -2.04 14.00 -10.00
N ALA A 75 -2.34 13.45 -8.81
CA ALA A 75 -2.88 12.10 -8.68
C ALA A 75 -4.23 11.93 -9.41
N VAL A 76 -5.14 12.90 -9.27
CA VAL A 76 -6.43 12.92 -9.99
C VAL A 76 -6.21 13.04 -11.50
N THR A 77 -5.29 13.92 -11.93
CA THR A 77 -4.95 14.10 -13.36
C THR A 77 -4.40 12.80 -13.94
N ASN A 78 -3.49 12.13 -13.23
CA ASN A 78 -2.95 10.83 -13.61
C ASN A 78 -4.07 9.77 -13.71
N ALA A 79 -4.95 9.68 -12.70
CA ALA A 79 -6.05 8.73 -12.74
C ALA A 79 -6.97 8.95 -13.94
N ARG A 80 -7.32 10.20 -14.25
CA ARG A 80 -8.11 10.55 -15.43
C ARG A 80 -7.42 10.13 -16.73
N LYS A 81 -6.12 10.44 -16.87
CA LYS A 81 -5.33 10.02 -18.02
C LYS A 81 -5.35 8.51 -18.18
N LEU A 82 -5.07 7.75 -17.12
CA LEU A 82 -5.06 6.30 -17.13
C LEU A 82 -6.39 5.71 -17.63
N VAL A 83 -7.53 6.23 -17.17
CA VAL A 83 -8.84 5.68 -17.57
C VAL A 83 -9.32 6.19 -18.93
N SER A 84 -9.05 7.45 -19.30
CA SER A 84 -9.62 8.05 -20.50
C SER A 84 -8.73 7.91 -21.74
N GLU A 85 -7.40 7.98 -21.59
CA GLU A 85 -6.43 7.92 -22.67
C GLU A 85 -5.79 6.53 -22.77
N ASP A 86 -5.22 6.05 -21.66
CA ASP A 86 -4.49 4.78 -21.60
C ASP A 86 -5.42 3.55 -21.51
N LYS A 87 -6.74 3.76 -21.27
CA LYS A 87 -7.79 2.71 -21.23
C LYS A 87 -7.45 1.55 -20.32
N VAL A 88 -6.98 1.84 -19.11
CA VAL A 88 -6.54 0.80 -18.17
C VAL A 88 -7.69 -0.05 -17.67
N ASP A 89 -7.42 -1.33 -17.41
CA ASP A 89 -8.36 -2.28 -16.82
C ASP A 89 -8.41 -2.20 -15.30
N VAL A 90 -7.34 -1.70 -14.69
CA VAL A 90 -7.22 -1.51 -13.25
C VAL A 90 -6.23 -0.39 -12.93
N ILE A 91 -6.46 0.33 -11.84
CA ILE A 91 -5.55 1.32 -11.28
C ILE A 91 -4.88 0.74 -10.03
N VAL A 92 -3.57 0.89 -9.88
CA VAL A 92 -2.82 0.60 -8.65
C VAL A 92 -2.21 1.90 -8.11
N GLY A 93 -2.50 2.23 -6.86
CA GLY A 93 -2.02 3.48 -6.23
C GLY A 93 -3.15 4.24 -5.51
N SER A 94 -2.91 5.39 -4.94
CA SER A 94 -1.63 6.07 -4.79
C SER A 94 -0.88 5.60 -3.54
N SER A 95 0.34 6.15 -3.33
CA SER A 95 1.18 5.86 -2.16
C SER A 95 0.66 6.49 -0.87
N THR A 96 -0.17 7.53 -0.96
CA THR A 96 -0.62 8.32 0.20
C THR A 96 -2.14 8.37 0.33
N THR A 97 -2.62 8.50 1.57
CA THR A 97 -4.06 8.59 1.86
C THR A 97 -4.74 9.77 1.15
N PRO A 98 -4.22 11.01 1.19
CA PRO A 98 -4.86 12.13 0.49
C PRO A 98 -5.01 11.87 -1.01
N ASN A 99 -3.97 11.36 -1.67
CA ASN A 99 -4.00 11.09 -3.10
C ASN A 99 -4.99 9.97 -3.44
N SER A 100 -4.97 8.87 -2.67
CA SER A 100 -5.91 7.75 -2.87
C SER A 100 -7.36 8.17 -2.69
N LEU A 101 -7.66 8.99 -1.68
CA LEU A 101 -9.02 9.54 -1.47
C LEU A 101 -9.46 10.42 -2.65
N ALA A 102 -8.56 11.27 -3.17
CA ALA A 102 -8.86 12.15 -4.30
C ALA A 102 -9.15 11.39 -5.60
N MET A 103 -8.53 10.20 -5.80
CA MET A 103 -8.69 9.39 -7.01
C MET A 103 -9.98 8.53 -7.02
N ARG A 104 -10.61 8.31 -5.87
CA ARG A 104 -11.75 7.39 -5.71
C ARG A 104 -12.88 7.63 -6.71
N GLU A 105 -13.29 8.88 -6.90
CA GLU A 105 -14.39 9.22 -7.81
C GLU A 105 -14.04 8.89 -9.26
N VAL A 106 -12.81 9.15 -9.69
CA VAL A 106 -12.37 8.83 -11.04
C VAL A 106 -12.46 7.31 -11.30
N ALA A 107 -11.99 6.50 -10.36
CA ALA A 107 -12.06 5.04 -10.45
C ALA A 107 -13.51 4.54 -10.47
N ALA A 108 -14.36 5.05 -9.56
CA ALA A 108 -15.76 4.65 -9.45
C ALA A 108 -16.59 5.05 -10.67
N ASP A 109 -16.49 6.31 -11.12
CA ASP A 109 -17.27 6.84 -12.23
C ASP A 109 -16.89 6.19 -13.57
N SER A 110 -15.62 5.80 -13.74
CA SER A 110 -15.15 5.05 -14.92
C SER A 110 -15.45 3.54 -14.86
N GLY A 111 -15.90 3.03 -13.71
CA GLY A 111 -16.06 1.60 -13.49
C GLY A 111 -14.74 0.85 -13.65
N THR A 112 -13.65 1.41 -13.12
CA THR A 112 -12.29 0.82 -13.14
C THR A 112 -11.89 0.45 -11.72
N PRO A 113 -11.59 -0.81 -11.40
CA PRO A 113 -11.11 -1.19 -10.07
C PRO A 113 -9.84 -0.43 -9.70
N MET A 114 -9.73 -0.02 -8.44
CA MET A 114 -8.54 0.65 -7.91
C MET A 114 -8.02 -0.10 -6.68
N LEU A 115 -6.74 -0.49 -6.70
CA LEU A 115 -6.03 -1.08 -5.58
C LEU A 115 -5.14 -0.02 -4.94
N SER A 116 -5.59 0.58 -3.85
CA SER A 116 -4.84 1.62 -3.13
C SER A 116 -3.66 1.04 -2.35
N LEU A 117 -2.52 1.73 -2.41
CA LEU A 117 -1.31 1.43 -1.65
C LEU A 117 -1.18 2.28 -0.37
N ALA A 118 -2.27 2.95 0.04
CA ALA A 118 -2.33 3.79 1.22
C ALA A 118 -3.20 3.16 2.33
N ALA A 119 -2.99 3.58 3.59
CA ALA A 119 -3.41 2.81 4.75
C ALA A 119 -4.81 3.13 5.31
N SER A 120 -5.32 4.36 5.10
CA SER A 120 -6.56 4.78 5.77
C SER A 120 -7.77 3.92 5.38
N ALA A 121 -8.52 3.49 6.38
CA ALA A 121 -9.78 2.78 6.19
C ALA A 121 -10.83 3.63 5.45
N GLN A 122 -10.73 4.97 5.50
CA GLN A 122 -11.63 5.87 4.78
C GLN A 122 -11.57 5.70 3.26
N ILE A 123 -10.49 5.11 2.73
CA ILE A 123 -10.32 4.86 1.29
C ILE A 123 -11.38 3.89 0.78
N ILE A 124 -11.76 2.90 1.57
CA ILE A 124 -12.73 1.84 1.22
C ILE A 124 -14.05 1.94 2.00
N ASN A 125 -14.15 2.82 2.99
CA ASN A 125 -15.33 2.97 3.83
C ASN A 125 -15.92 4.39 3.75
N PRO A 126 -17.25 4.52 3.95
CA PRO A 126 -18.22 3.44 4.01
C PRO A 126 -18.30 2.69 2.68
N LEU A 127 -18.61 1.38 2.72
CA LEU A 127 -18.78 0.61 1.51
C LEU A 127 -20.15 0.95 0.87
N ASP A 128 -20.09 1.50 -0.33
CA ASP A 128 -21.25 1.96 -1.11
C ASP A 128 -21.03 1.64 -2.61
N PRO A 129 -21.97 1.94 -3.51
CA PRO A 129 -21.80 1.66 -4.94
C PRO A 129 -20.55 2.26 -5.60
N LYS A 130 -20.02 3.38 -5.08
CA LYS A 130 -18.78 4.00 -5.57
C LYS A 130 -17.55 3.32 -4.96
N THR A 131 -17.49 3.20 -3.64
CA THR A 131 -16.35 2.60 -2.94
C THR A 131 -16.21 1.10 -3.21
N ARG A 132 -17.25 0.45 -3.73
CA ARG A 132 -17.18 -0.92 -4.22
C ARG A 132 -16.14 -1.15 -5.34
N TRP A 133 -15.71 -0.10 -6.02
CA TRP A 133 -14.62 -0.17 -7.02
C TRP A 133 -13.21 -0.04 -6.41
N ILE A 134 -13.13 0.21 -5.10
CA ILE A 134 -11.89 0.55 -4.42
C ILE A 134 -11.49 -0.55 -3.45
N PHE A 135 -10.27 -1.04 -3.58
CA PHE A 135 -9.60 -2.01 -2.71
C PHE A 135 -8.39 -1.35 -2.07
N LYS A 136 -7.89 -1.94 -0.98
CA LYS A 136 -6.75 -1.40 -0.25
C LYS A 136 -5.81 -2.51 0.23
N LEU A 137 -4.49 -2.35 0.07
CA LEU A 137 -3.48 -3.36 0.37
C LEU A 137 -2.86 -3.22 1.76
N PRO A 138 -2.43 -2.01 2.20
CA PRO A 138 -1.87 -1.86 3.55
C PRO A 138 -2.89 -2.19 4.63
N GLN A 139 -2.42 -2.56 5.79
CA GLN A 139 -3.24 -2.79 6.97
C GLN A 139 -4.09 -1.54 7.30
N ASN A 140 -5.28 -1.74 7.85
CA ASN A 140 -6.11 -0.65 8.33
C ASN A 140 -5.47 0.06 9.53
N ASP A 141 -5.58 1.37 9.58
CA ASP A 141 -5.09 2.19 10.70
C ASP A 141 -5.65 1.71 12.05
N ALA A 142 -6.93 1.28 12.09
CA ALA A 142 -7.55 0.70 13.27
C ALA A 142 -6.78 -0.53 13.80
N LEU A 143 -6.44 -1.46 12.89
CA LEU A 143 -5.69 -2.67 13.21
C LEU A 143 -4.33 -2.34 13.83
N MET A 144 -3.65 -1.35 13.25
CA MET A 144 -2.33 -0.91 13.69
C MET A 144 -2.38 -0.09 14.97
N ALA A 145 -3.38 0.79 15.14
CA ALA A 145 -3.59 1.58 16.35
C ALA A 145 -3.90 0.70 17.56
N ASP A 146 -4.67 -0.38 17.37
CA ASP A 146 -4.92 -1.37 18.43
C ASP A 146 -3.61 -2.03 18.90
N ALA A 147 -2.70 -2.37 17.98
CA ALA A 147 -1.39 -2.93 18.35
C ALA A 147 -0.54 -1.92 19.14
N VAL A 148 -0.53 -0.65 18.71
CA VAL A 148 0.17 0.43 19.43
C VAL A 148 -0.38 0.59 20.83
N ALA A 149 -1.70 0.70 21.00
CA ALA A 149 -2.32 0.89 22.30
C ALA A 149 -2.07 -0.31 23.25
N VAL A 150 -2.13 -1.54 22.74
CA VAL A 150 -1.78 -2.74 23.52
C VAL A 150 -0.30 -2.70 23.93
N SER A 151 0.62 -2.38 23.02
CA SER A 151 2.04 -2.23 23.33
C SER A 151 2.31 -1.12 24.35
N MET A 152 1.66 0.02 24.22
CA MET A 152 1.72 1.11 25.21
C MET A 152 1.29 0.64 26.60
N LYS A 153 0.13 -0.05 26.69
CA LYS A 153 -0.37 -0.61 27.95
C LYS A 153 0.59 -1.61 28.60
N MET A 154 1.15 -2.52 27.80
CA MET A 154 2.16 -3.49 28.27
C MET A 154 3.43 -2.79 28.77
N ASN A 155 3.78 -1.66 28.19
CA ASN A 155 4.91 -0.82 28.61
C ASN A 155 4.57 0.15 29.76
N GLY A 156 3.40 0.04 30.39
CA GLY A 156 3.01 0.84 31.56
C GLY A 156 2.60 2.28 31.27
N VAL A 157 2.40 2.63 29.98
CA VAL A 157 1.97 3.97 29.55
C VAL A 157 0.56 4.27 30.09
N LYS A 158 0.39 5.42 30.73
CA LYS A 158 -0.89 5.93 31.24
C LYS A 158 -1.35 7.18 30.48
N THR A 159 -0.40 7.96 29.99
CA THR A 159 -0.66 9.20 29.25
C THR A 159 0.13 9.20 27.93
N MET A 160 -0.49 9.70 26.87
CA MET A 160 0.17 9.85 25.57
C MET A 160 -0.06 11.23 24.97
N GLY A 161 0.96 11.72 24.25
CA GLY A 161 0.85 12.82 23.31
C GLY A 161 0.75 12.27 21.88
N TYR A 162 0.15 13.04 21.00
CA TYR A 162 0.08 12.76 19.57
C TYR A 162 0.65 13.93 18.78
N ILE A 163 1.49 13.65 17.77
CA ILE A 163 1.86 14.59 16.72
C ILE A 163 1.75 13.90 15.37
N GLY A 164 0.97 14.44 14.45
CA GLY A 164 0.74 13.80 13.15
C GLY A 164 0.63 14.79 12.01
N PHE A 165 0.56 14.25 10.79
CA PHE A 165 0.35 15.09 9.62
C PHE A 165 -0.97 15.87 9.69
N ALA A 166 -0.96 17.11 9.22
CA ALA A 166 -2.15 17.94 9.03
C ALA A 166 -2.88 17.56 7.74
N ASP A 167 -3.20 16.28 7.58
CA ASP A 167 -3.91 15.74 6.43
C ASP A 167 -4.75 14.50 6.82
N ALA A 168 -5.47 13.93 5.85
CA ALA A 168 -6.37 12.78 6.09
C ALA A 168 -5.67 11.54 6.68
N TYR A 169 -4.35 11.35 6.47
CA TYR A 169 -3.61 10.27 7.10
C TYR A 169 -3.42 10.52 8.60
N GLY A 170 -2.91 11.71 8.95
CA GLY A 170 -2.71 12.07 10.37
C GLY A 170 -4.02 12.14 11.14
N ASP A 171 -5.07 12.70 10.53
CA ASP A 171 -6.40 12.77 11.15
C ASP A 171 -7.01 11.39 11.38
N GLY A 172 -6.88 10.48 10.41
CA GLY A 172 -7.33 9.09 10.54
C GLY A 172 -6.60 8.36 11.67
N TRP A 173 -5.27 8.48 11.72
CA TRP A 173 -4.49 7.89 12.81
C TRP A 173 -4.83 8.46 14.18
N LEU A 174 -5.05 9.78 14.29
CA LEU A 174 -5.48 10.40 15.55
C LEU A 174 -6.82 9.83 16.02
N ALA A 175 -7.79 9.71 15.11
CA ALA A 175 -9.10 9.15 15.44
C ALA A 175 -8.99 7.71 15.95
N GLU A 176 -8.23 6.87 15.26
CA GLU A 176 -8.07 5.46 15.63
C GLU A 176 -7.27 5.26 16.92
N ILE A 177 -6.19 6.01 17.12
CA ILE A 177 -5.43 5.87 18.37
C ILE A 177 -6.20 6.40 19.58
N LYS A 178 -7.04 7.44 19.44
CA LYS A 178 -7.92 7.90 20.52
C LYS A 178 -8.91 6.81 20.93
N ARG A 179 -9.53 6.12 19.96
CA ARG A 179 -10.43 4.98 20.21
C ARG A 179 -9.68 3.85 20.93
N SER A 180 -8.52 3.45 20.42
CA SER A 180 -7.74 2.33 20.98
C SER A 180 -7.14 2.68 22.35
N ALA A 181 -6.67 3.91 22.55
CA ALA A 181 -6.14 4.42 23.82
C ALA A 181 -7.23 4.42 24.91
N GLN A 182 -8.46 4.86 24.58
CA GLN A 182 -9.60 4.81 25.48
C GLN A 182 -9.87 3.37 25.96
N THR A 183 -9.89 2.42 25.05
CA THR A 183 -10.06 0.99 25.36
C THR A 183 -8.93 0.45 26.23
N ALA A 184 -7.69 0.92 26.02
CA ALA A 184 -6.52 0.52 26.80
C ALA A 184 -6.41 1.23 28.17
N GLY A 185 -7.23 2.24 28.44
CA GLY A 185 -7.17 3.07 29.65
C GLY A 185 -6.03 4.09 29.61
N ILE A 186 -5.63 4.55 28.43
CA ILE A 186 -4.55 5.53 28.20
C ILE A 186 -5.20 6.88 27.89
N LYS A 187 -4.79 7.94 28.60
CA LYS A 187 -5.28 9.30 28.37
C LYS A 187 -4.44 10.02 27.32
N VAL A 188 -5.08 10.56 26.29
CA VAL A 188 -4.44 11.51 25.35
C VAL A 188 -4.39 12.89 26.02
N VAL A 189 -3.21 13.43 26.24
CA VAL A 189 -2.99 14.68 27.01
C VAL A 189 -2.56 15.86 26.14
N ALA A 190 -2.10 15.61 24.92
CA ALA A 190 -1.73 16.66 23.96
C ALA A 190 -1.89 16.15 22.53
N GLU A 191 -2.32 17.03 21.62
CA GLU A 191 -2.53 16.74 20.21
C GLU A 191 -1.93 17.88 19.38
N GLU A 192 -0.98 17.58 18.51
CA GLU A 192 -0.32 18.55 17.64
C GLU A 192 -0.30 18.05 16.19
N LYS A 193 -0.23 18.98 15.24
CA LYS A 193 -0.18 18.69 13.82
C LYS A 193 0.95 19.44 13.12
N TYR A 194 1.45 18.87 12.00
CA TYR A 194 2.43 19.50 11.13
C TYR A 194 2.23 19.07 9.69
N ASN A 195 2.75 19.84 8.75
CA ASN A 195 2.68 19.51 7.33
C ASN A 195 3.86 18.63 6.90
N ARG A 196 3.69 17.81 5.88
CA ARG A 196 4.73 16.90 5.36
C ARG A 196 6.02 17.63 4.96
N ASN A 197 5.93 18.92 4.59
CA ASN A 197 7.04 19.75 4.16
C ASN A 197 7.55 20.71 5.23
N ASP A 198 7.01 20.65 6.45
CA ASP A 198 7.48 21.54 7.52
C ASP A 198 8.92 21.20 7.89
N PRO A 199 9.84 22.19 7.83
CA PRO A 199 11.24 21.97 8.13
C PRO A 199 11.52 21.83 9.64
N SER A 200 10.58 22.25 10.48
CA SER A 200 10.67 22.23 11.94
C SER A 200 9.33 22.02 12.58
N VAL A 201 9.32 21.32 13.70
CA VAL A 201 8.15 21.08 14.58
C VAL A 201 8.42 21.47 16.02
N THR A 202 9.38 22.38 16.23
CA THR A 202 9.85 22.80 17.56
C THR A 202 8.69 23.27 18.45
N GLY A 203 7.80 24.12 17.95
CA GLY A 203 6.66 24.63 18.73
C GLY A 203 5.71 23.51 19.17
N GLN A 204 5.41 22.59 18.29
CA GLN A 204 4.54 21.43 18.56
C GLN A 204 5.18 20.50 19.61
N VAL A 205 6.47 20.18 19.44
CA VAL A 205 7.18 19.30 20.37
C VAL A 205 7.30 19.92 21.77
N LEU A 206 7.52 21.23 21.89
CA LEU A 206 7.55 21.91 23.19
C LEU A 206 6.20 21.78 23.92
N LYS A 207 5.07 21.91 23.23
CA LYS A 207 3.75 21.73 23.84
C LYS A 207 3.52 20.27 24.28
N LEU A 208 3.96 19.29 23.48
CA LEU A 208 3.92 17.87 23.86
C LEU A 208 4.73 17.62 25.14
N ILE A 209 5.96 18.12 25.20
CA ILE A 209 6.84 17.94 26.37
C ILE A 209 6.25 18.63 27.60
N ALA A 210 5.66 19.82 27.47
CA ALA A 210 5.00 20.54 28.55
C ALA A 210 3.81 19.77 29.14
N ALA A 211 3.09 18.98 28.33
CA ALA A 211 2.02 18.08 28.78
C ALA A 211 2.55 16.82 29.49
N ASN A 212 3.86 16.58 29.47
CA ASN A 212 4.58 15.51 30.14
C ASN A 212 3.95 14.11 29.98
N PRO A 213 3.70 13.64 28.73
CA PRO A 213 3.16 12.31 28.48
C PRO A 213 4.18 11.20 28.75
N ASP A 214 3.74 9.99 29.13
CA ASP A 214 4.59 8.80 29.26
C ASP A 214 5.09 8.31 27.87
N ALA A 215 4.31 8.59 26.82
CA ALA A 215 4.67 8.25 25.43
C ALA A 215 4.19 9.31 24.45
N VAL A 216 4.88 9.43 23.31
CA VAL A 216 4.42 10.20 22.13
C VAL A 216 4.25 9.25 20.97
N LEU A 217 3.09 9.33 20.29
CA LEU A 217 2.87 8.69 18.99
C LEU A 217 3.05 9.71 17.87
N ILE A 218 3.89 9.39 16.89
CA ILE A 218 4.11 10.19 15.70
C ILE A 218 3.27 9.61 14.55
N GLY A 219 2.20 10.32 14.18
CA GLY A 219 1.23 9.95 13.14
C GLY A 219 1.70 10.36 11.74
N ALA A 220 2.82 9.80 11.27
CA ALA A 220 3.48 10.20 10.05
C ALA A 220 3.88 9.02 9.16
N ALA A 221 4.35 9.33 7.94
CA ALA A 221 4.80 8.34 6.97
C ALA A 221 6.03 8.85 6.20
N GLY A 222 6.92 7.92 5.81
CA GLY A 222 8.15 8.24 5.10
C GLY A 222 9.16 9.02 5.95
N THR A 223 10.11 9.65 5.28
CA THR A 223 11.18 10.41 5.94
C THR A 223 10.70 11.61 6.78
N PRO A 224 9.57 12.30 6.45
CA PRO A 224 9.07 13.38 7.32
C PRO A 224 8.67 12.92 8.73
N GLY A 225 8.42 11.62 8.95
CA GLY A 225 8.20 11.06 10.29
C GLY A 225 9.40 11.15 11.22
N ALA A 226 10.61 11.34 10.69
CA ALA A 226 11.82 11.53 11.47
C ALA A 226 11.92 12.94 12.10
N THR A 227 11.22 13.95 11.57
CA THR A 227 11.32 15.33 12.05
C THR A 227 10.89 15.47 13.51
N PRO A 228 9.69 14.99 13.94
CA PRO A 228 9.31 15.02 15.35
C PRO A 228 10.17 14.13 16.23
N ALA A 229 10.61 12.98 15.74
CA ALA A 229 11.46 12.05 16.48
C ALA A 229 12.80 12.71 16.88
N LYS A 230 13.48 13.34 15.91
CA LYS A 230 14.73 14.06 16.15
C LYS A 230 14.54 15.24 17.09
N GLU A 231 13.45 16.00 16.98
CA GLU A 231 13.16 17.13 17.86
C GLU A 231 12.89 16.67 19.30
N LEU A 232 12.18 15.55 19.50
CA LEU A 232 11.99 14.93 20.82
C LEU A 232 13.33 14.50 21.42
N ALA A 233 14.20 13.85 20.65
CA ALA A 233 15.51 13.41 21.07
C ALA A 233 16.41 14.60 21.42
N ALA A 234 16.46 15.65 20.58
CA ALA A 234 17.24 16.87 20.82
C ALA A 234 16.85 17.59 22.12
N ARG A 235 15.58 17.43 22.55
CA ARG A 235 15.07 17.98 23.81
C ARG A 235 15.12 17.01 24.96
N ASN A 236 15.83 15.90 24.81
CA ASN A 236 16.00 14.87 25.84
C ASN A 236 14.65 14.34 26.39
N TYR A 237 13.63 14.20 25.56
CA TYR A 237 12.37 13.59 25.96
C TYR A 237 12.64 12.18 26.52
N LYS A 238 12.09 11.86 27.69
CA LYS A 238 12.37 10.62 28.44
C LYS A 238 11.29 9.56 28.30
N GLY A 239 10.12 9.94 27.75
CA GLY A 239 9.05 9.00 27.50
C GLY A 239 9.33 8.11 26.29
N LYS A 240 8.46 7.16 26.03
CA LYS A 240 8.57 6.26 24.87
C LYS A 240 8.09 6.96 23.62
N VAL A 241 8.78 6.72 22.49
CA VAL A 241 8.37 7.22 21.17
C VAL A 241 7.82 6.05 20.38
N TYR A 242 6.62 6.23 19.85
CA TYR A 242 5.94 5.32 18.96
C TYR A 242 5.78 5.97 17.58
N GLN A 243 5.87 5.15 16.55
CA GLN A 243 5.63 5.54 15.17
C GLN A 243 4.44 4.76 14.60
N THR A 244 3.90 5.22 13.48
CA THR A 244 2.98 4.41 12.68
C THR A 244 3.78 3.46 11.77
N HIS A 245 3.10 2.47 11.16
CA HIS A 245 3.70 1.62 10.13
C HIS A 245 4.14 2.40 8.87
N GLY A 246 3.71 3.65 8.74
CA GLY A 246 4.06 4.55 7.64
C GLY A 246 5.55 4.90 7.54
N VAL A 247 6.36 4.63 8.57
CA VAL A 247 7.81 4.90 8.54
C VAL A 247 8.66 3.64 8.30
N ALA A 248 8.04 2.50 8.03
CA ALA A 248 8.73 1.21 7.91
C ALA A 248 9.56 1.08 6.61
N ASN A 249 10.62 1.88 6.48
CA ASN A 249 11.55 1.89 5.35
C ASN A 249 12.97 2.31 5.76
N PRO A 250 14.01 1.91 4.98
CA PRO A 250 15.40 2.23 5.28
C PRO A 250 15.72 3.73 5.25
N ASP A 251 15.01 4.51 4.43
CA ASP A 251 15.24 5.96 4.36
C ASP A 251 14.85 6.66 5.66
N PHE A 252 13.78 6.20 6.32
CA PHE A 252 13.44 6.70 7.66
C PHE A 252 14.58 6.41 8.65
N LEU A 253 15.09 5.17 8.70
CA LEU A 253 16.21 4.80 9.58
C LEU A 253 17.44 5.68 9.31
N ARG A 254 17.78 5.88 8.05
CA ARG A 254 18.91 6.74 7.65
C ARG A 254 18.73 8.19 8.09
N VAL A 255 17.50 8.73 8.00
CA VAL A 255 17.21 10.14 8.35
C VAL A 255 17.12 10.33 9.86
N VAL A 256 16.47 9.42 10.58
CA VAL A 256 16.35 9.52 12.04
C VAL A 256 17.68 9.19 12.72
N GLY A 257 18.47 8.26 12.16
CA GLY A 257 19.76 7.83 12.69
C GLY A 257 19.65 7.32 14.13
N LYS A 258 20.68 7.61 14.94
CA LYS A 258 20.73 7.20 16.36
C LYS A 258 19.55 7.69 17.21
N ASP A 259 18.93 8.80 16.80
CA ASP A 259 17.81 9.40 17.53
C ASP A 259 16.55 8.51 17.48
N GLY A 260 16.48 7.61 16.51
CA GLY A 260 15.39 6.62 16.40
C GLY A 260 15.55 5.37 17.27
N ASN A 261 16.69 5.19 17.94
CA ASN A 261 16.91 4.00 18.77
C ASN A 261 15.87 3.91 19.91
N GLY A 262 15.24 2.74 20.01
CA GLY A 262 14.19 2.47 21.00
C GLY A 262 12.78 2.83 20.52
N GLU A 263 12.59 3.48 19.36
CA GLU A 263 11.27 3.74 18.79
C GLU A 263 10.56 2.44 18.47
N ILE A 264 9.27 2.41 18.75
CA ILE A 264 8.40 1.23 18.60
C ILE A 264 7.33 1.53 17.55
N LEU A 265 7.07 0.55 16.68
CA LEU A 265 6.00 0.68 15.67
C LEU A 265 5.36 -0.67 15.33
N PRO A 266 4.08 -0.66 14.92
CA PRO A 266 3.48 -1.80 14.27
C PRO A 266 3.98 -1.86 12.83
N THR A 267 4.09 -3.04 12.25
CA THR A 267 4.50 -3.19 10.84
C THR A 267 3.95 -4.47 10.23
N GLY A 268 4.00 -4.59 8.91
CA GLY A 268 3.73 -5.84 8.24
C GLY A 268 4.84 -6.88 8.52
N PRO A 269 4.52 -8.18 8.64
CA PRO A 269 5.47 -9.22 9.00
C PRO A 269 6.63 -9.37 8.01
N MET A 270 6.46 -9.00 6.74
CA MET A 270 7.50 -9.05 5.70
C MET A 270 8.78 -8.30 6.10
N LEU A 271 8.64 -7.19 6.83
CA LEU A 271 9.80 -6.35 7.20
C LEU A 271 10.86 -7.13 8.02
N VAL A 272 10.40 -8.08 8.80
CA VAL A 272 11.21 -8.89 9.73
C VAL A 272 11.00 -10.39 9.52
N TYR A 273 10.73 -10.82 8.29
CA TYR A 273 10.31 -12.20 7.99
C TYR A 273 11.30 -13.26 8.47
N GLU A 274 12.60 -12.96 8.51
CA GLU A 274 13.64 -13.86 9.02
C GLU A 274 13.47 -14.16 10.52
N GLN A 275 12.90 -13.20 11.27
CA GLN A 275 12.70 -13.30 12.71
C GLN A 275 11.37 -13.95 13.07
N LEU A 276 10.50 -14.25 12.08
CA LEU A 276 9.23 -14.93 12.28
C LEU A 276 9.42 -16.44 12.45
N PRO A 277 8.51 -17.13 13.18
CA PRO A 277 8.53 -18.58 13.25
C PRO A 277 8.30 -19.21 11.87
N GLU A 278 8.81 -20.42 11.64
CA GLU A 278 8.67 -21.14 10.35
C GLU A 278 7.19 -21.41 9.99
N SER A 279 6.33 -21.52 10.98
CA SER A 279 4.89 -21.72 10.80
C SER A 279 4.14 -20.48 10.34
N ASN A 280 4.80 -19.30 10.23
CA ASN A 280 4.12 -18.07 9.81
C ASN A 280 3.76 -18.16 8.31
N GLU A 281 2.48 -18.00 8.00
CA GLU A 281 1.92 -18.20 6.66
C GLU A 281 2.56 -17.31 5.58
N VAL A 282 2.94 -16.07 5.94
CA VAL A 282 3.49 -15.12 4.95
C VAL A 282 4.98 -15.30 4.70
N LYS A 283 5.69 -16.07 5.55
CA LYS A 283 7.16 -16.15 5.55
C LYS A 283 7.72 -16.53 4.18
N LYS A 284 7.12 -17.51 3.51
CA LYS A 284 7.55 -17.98 2.18
C LYS A 284 7.35 -16.91 1.11
N THR A 285 6.18 -16.29 1.07
CA THR A 285 5.86 -15.23 0.10
C THR A 285 6.74 -14.01 0.33
N ALA A 286 6.96 -13.64 1.60
CA ALA A 286 7.87 -12.56 1.97
C ALA A 286 9.31 -12.84 1.54
N ALA A 287 9.83 -14.05 1.78
CA ALA A 287 11.17 -14.45 1.37
C ALA A 287 11.36 -14.38 -0.16
N ASP A 288 10.38 -14.86 -0.94
CA ASP A 288 10.43 -14.80 -2.41
C ASP A 288 10.54 -13.36 -2.90
N TYR A 289 9.68 -12.48 -2.43
CA TYR A 289 9.71 -11.06 -2.80
C TYR A 289 11.02 -10.39 -2.36
N VAL A 290 11.38 -10.53 -1.09
CA VAL A 290 12.54 -9.85 -0.51
C VAL A 290 13.83 -10.26 -1.20
N THR A 291 14.02 -11.56 -1.49
CA THR A 291 15.20 -12.05 -2.22
C THR A 291 15.34 -11.39 -3.58
N LYS A 292 14.24 -11.24 -4.32
CA LYS A 292 14.23 -10.59 -5.64
C LYS A 292 14.49 -9.10 -5.53
N TYR A 293 13.82 -8.44 -4.58
CA TYR A 293 13.91 -7.00 -4.41
C TYR A 293 15.32 -6.58 -3.96
N GLU A 294 15.83 -7.18 -2.88
CA GLU A 294 17.13 -6.79 -2.30
C GLU A 294 18.30 -7.08 -3.23
N LYS A 295 18.22 -8.12 -4.06
CA LYS A 295 19.23 -8.41 -5.09
C LYS A 295 19.38 -7.28 -6.10
N LYS A 296 18.32 -6.53 -6.39
CA LYS A 296 18.32 -5.51 -7.44
C LYS A 296 18.36 -4.08 -6.91
N PHE A 297 17.70 -3.83 -5.78
CA PHE A 297 17.42 -2.46 -5.31
C PHE A 297 17.96 -2.17 -3.90
N GLY A 298 18.55 -3.14 -3.22
CA GLY A 298 19.01 -2.98 -1.84
C GLY A 298 17.87 -3.20 -0.82
N PRO A 299 17.99 -2.65 0.40
CA PRO A 299 17.11 -3.02 1.51
C PRO A 299 15.61 -2.88 1.19
N ARG A 300 14.83 -3.88 1.63
CA ARG A 300 13.38 -3.93 1.47
C ARG A 300 12.66 -2.79 2.17
N THR A 301 11.43 -2.52 1.70
CA THR A 301 10.47 -1.65 2.36
C THR A 301 9.09 -2.30 2.36
N ASN A 302 8.25 -2.00 3.34
CA ASN A 302 6.85 -2.43 3.31
C ASN A 302 6.12 -1.93 2.05
N PHE A 303 6.47 -0.74 1.57
CA PHE A 303 5.78 -0.11 0.44
C PHE A 303 5.98 -0.87 -0.87
N GLY A 304 7.19 -1.36 -1.13
CA GLY A 304 7.41 -2.25 -2.26
C GLY A 304 6.62 -3.56 -2.14
N GLY A 305 6.56 -4.14 -0.93
CA GLY A 305 5.76 -5.32 -0.65
C GLY A 305 4.27 -5.13 -0.89
N HIS A 306 3.69 -3.95 -0.58
CA HIS A 306 2.29 -3.67 -0.89
C HIS A 306 2.02 -3.72 -2.40
N LEU A 307 2.95 -3.24 -3.24
CA LEU A 307 2.78 -3.36 -4.69
C LEU A 307 2.93 -4.82 -5.15
N TRP A 308 3.82 -5.59 -4.53
CA TRP A 308 3.92 -7.02 -4.79
C TRP A 308 2.62 -7.75 -4.43
N ASP A 309 1.99 -7.39 -3.31
CA ASP A 309 0.69 -7.94 -2.90
C ASP A 309 -0.44 -7.56 -3.87
N ALA A 310 -0.41 -6.33 -4.43
CA ALA A 310 -1.32 -5.94 -5.50
C ALA A 310 -1.17 -6.86 -6.72
N TYR A 311 0.06 -7.14 -7.13
CA TYR A 311 0.31 -8.10 -8.21
C TYR A 311 -0.22 -9.50 -7.88
N LEU A 312 -0.01 -10.03 -6.68
CA LEU A 312 -0.49 -11.36 -6.30
C LEU A 312 -2.03 -11.45 -6.36
N LEU A 313 -2.73 -10.41 -5.91
CA LEU A 313 -4.19 -10.33 -6.02
C LEU A 313 -4.64 -10.27 -7.49
N LEU A 314 -3.98 -9.47 -8.31
CA LEU A 314 -4.27 -9.38 -9.75
C LEU A 314 -3.95 -10.70 -10.47
N ALA A 315 -2.85 -11.36 -10.13
CA ALA A 315 -2.49 -12.66 -10.69
C ALA A 315 -3.52 -13.75 -10.35
N LYS A 316 -4.24 -13.62 -9.23
CA LYS A 316 -5.36 -14.48 -8.85
C LYS A 316 -6.66 -14.09 -9.52
N ALA A 317 -6.97 -12.79 -9.62
CA ALA A 317 -8.27 -12.30 -10.09
C ALA A 317 -8.38 -12.22 -11.62
N ILE A 318 -7.31 -11.88 -12.32
CA ILE A 318 -7.30 -11.75 -13.79
C ILE A 318 -7.74 -13.03 -14.51
N PRO A 319 -7.21 -14.25 -14.18
CA PRO A 319 -7.67 -15.48 -14.81
C PRO A 319 -9.19 -15.73 -14.66
N GLU A 320 -9.78 -15.34 -13.53
CA GLU A 320 -11.22 -15.47 -13.30
C GLU A 320 -12.04 -14.45 -14.13
N ALA A 321 -11.52 -13.24 -14.29
CA ALA A 321 -12.14 -12.22 -15.14
C ALA A 321 -12.08 -12.60 -16.61
N LEU A 322 -10.97 -13.17 -17.08
CA LEU A 322 -10.80 -13.63 -18.47
C LEU A 322 -11.79 -14.73 -18.88
N LYS A 323 -12.28 -15.54 -17.94
CA LYS A 323 -13.36 -16.51 -18.20
C LYS A 323 -14.70 -15.86 -18.56
N LYS A 324 -14.90 -14.60 -18.19
CA LYS A 324 -16.18 -13.88 -18.30
C LYS A 324 -16.18 -12.83 -19.40
N ALA A 325 -15.05 -12.14 -19.64
CA ALA A 325 -14.98 -11.03 -20.58
C ALA A 325 -13.56 -10.80 -21.09
N LYS A 326 -13.43 -10.01 -22.17
CA LYS A 326 -12.15 -9.64 -22.78
C LYS A 326 -11.57 -8.37 -22.14
N PRO A 327 -10.23 -8.25 -21.98
CA PRO A 327 -9.57 -7.04 -21.54
C PRO A 327 -10.00 -5.80 -22.36
N GLY A 328 -9.90 -4.63 -21.75
CA GLY A 328 -10.29 -3.35 -22.34
C GLY A 328 -11.80 -3.07 -22.31
N THR A 329 -12.64 -4.00 -21.86
CA THR A 329 -14.10 -3.84 -21.81
C THR A 329 -14.58 -3.49 -20.39
N LYS A 330 -15.76 -2.88 -20.29
CA LYS A 330 -16.43 -2.62 -19.01
C LYS A 330 -16.78 -3.92 -18.28
N GLU A 331 -17.16 -4.92 -19.04
CA GLU A 331 -17.52 -6.26 -18.56
C GLU A 331 -16.29 -6.93 -17.89
N PHE A 332 -15.10 -6.77 -18.49
CA PHE A 332 -13.87 -7.28 -17.90
C PHE A 332 -13.53 -6.57 -16.58
N ARG A 333 -13.63 -5.24 -16.53
CA ARG A 333 -13.39 -4.47 -15.29
C ARG A 333 -14.38 -4.86 -14.19
N THR A 334 -15.65 -5.10 -14.55
CA THR A 334 -16.66 -5.60 -13.60
C THR A 334 -16.30 -7.01 -13.10
N ALA A 335 -15.94 -7.91 -14.01
CA ALA A 335 -15.54 -9.27 -13.67
C ALA A 335 -14.27 -9.30 -12.81
N LEU A 336 -13.32 -8.39 -13.08
CA LEU A 336 -12.08 -8.25 -12.29
C LEU A 336 -12.39 -7.75 -10.86
N ARG A 337 -13.26 -6.75 -10.71
CA ARG A 337 -13.75 -6.31 -9.40
C ARG A 337 -14.40 -7.46 -8.62
N ASP A 338 -15.32 -8.18 -9.26
CA ASP A 338 -16.02 -9.28 -8.61
C ASP A 338 -15.06 -10.44 -8.24
N ALA A 339 -14.01 -10.66 -9.03
CA ALA A 339 -12.98 -11.64 -8.72
C ALA A 339 -12.09 -11.19 -7.53
N LEU A 340 -11.80 -9.89 -7.43
CA LEU A 340 -11.08 -9.32 -6.27
C LEU A 340 -11.91 -9.46 -4.99
N GLU A 341 -13.22 -9.23 -5.03
CA GLU A 341 -14.15 -9.42 -3.90
C GLU A 341 -14.24 -10.88 -3.42
N ASN A 342 -13.71 -11.84 -4.16
CA ASN A 342 -13.67 -13.27 -3.83
C ASN A 342 -12.24 -13.81 -3.72
N SER A 343 -11.28 -12.92 -3.45
CA SER A 343 -9.87 -13.30 -3.37
C SER A 343 -9.51 -13.86 -1.99
N ASN A 344 -8.74 -14.97 -2.00
CA ASN A 344 -8.03 -15.49 -0.84
C ASN A 344 -6.58 -15.71 -1.27
N VAL A 345 -5.66 -14.83 -0.81
CA VAL A 345 -4.28 -14.77 -1.27
C VAL A 345 -3.33 -14.58 -0.10
N VAL A 346 -2.33 -15.43 0.01
CA VAL A 346 -1.21 -15.23 0.94
C VAL A 346 -0.24 -14.24 0.33
N GLY A 347 -0.28 -13.01 0.83
CA GLY A 347 0.62 -11.93 0.45
C GLY A 347 1.90 -11.87 1.29
N THR A 348 2.64 -10.79 1.12
CA THR A 348 3.84 -10.50 1.92
C THR A 348 3.50 -9.92 3.30
N HIS A 349 2.34 -9.26 3.42
CA HIS A 349 1.91 -8.56 4.63
C HIS A 349 0.82 -9.30 5.42
N GLY A 350 0.19 -10.32 4.86
CA GLY A 350 -0.88 -11.06 5.50
C GLY A 350 -1.59 -11.99 4.52
N VAL A 351 -2.67 -12.58 5.00
CA VAL A 351 -3.60 -13.35 4.16
C VAL A 351 -4.78 -12.45 3.82
N PHE A 352 -4.89 -12.10 2.55
CA PHE A 352 -5.99 -11.27 2.03
C PHE A 352 -7.22 -12.15 1.79
N VAL A 353 -8.24 -11.97 2.61
CA VAL A 353 -9.56 -12.61 2.43
C VAL A 353 -10.57 -11.51 2.10
N MET A 354 -10.55 -11.07 0.85
CA MET A 354 -11.43 -10.00 0.39
C MET A 354 -12.83 -10.53 0.11
N THR A 355 -13.84 -9.75 0.48
CA THR A 355 -15.25 -10.06 0.26
C THR A 355 -16.00 -8.82 -0.21
N VAL A 356 -17.26 -8.98 -0.63
CA VAL A 356 -18.14 -7.85 -0.97
C VAL A 356 -18.38 -6.86 0.17
N ASN A 357 -18.02 -7.24 1.41
CA ASN A 357 -18.17 -6.41 2.62
C ASN A 357 -16.83 -5.98 3.22
N ASP A 358 -15.71 -6.48 2.71
CA ASP A 358 -14.38 -6.14 3.19
C ASP A 358 -13.38 -6.11 2.02
N HIS A 359 -13.02 -4.90 1.58
CA HIS A 359 -12.10 -4.65 0.49
C HIS A 359 -10.64 -4.45 0.95
N ASN A 360 -10.31 -4.81 2.19
CA ASN A 360 -8.95 -4.95 2.69
C ASN A 360 -8.60 -6.41 2.98
N GLY A 361 -9.50 -7.14 3.65
CA GLY A 361 -9.37 -8.59 3.90
C GLY A 361 -8.22 -9.00 4.82
N LEU A 362 -7.57 -8.05 5.54
CA LEU A 362 -6.46 -8.32 6.44
C LEU A 362 -6.92 -8.37 7.91
N ASP A 363 -6.39 -9.31 8.67
CA ASP A 363 -6.65 -9.49 10.09
C ASP A 363 -5.38 -9.34 10.97
N ASN A 364 -5.46 -9.74 12.24
CA ASN A 364 -4.38 -9.61 13.21
C ASN A 364 -3.08 -10.33 12.80
N ARG A 365 -3.11 -11.29 11.87
CA ARG A 365 -1.92 -11.97 11.34
C ARG A 365 -1.07 -11.04 10.46
N ALA A 366 -1.65 -9.95 9.97
CA ALA A 366 -1.00 -9.00 9.10
C ALA A 366 -0.14 -7.95 9.84
N ARG A 367 0.06 -8.10 11.15
CA ARG A 367 0.83 -7.14 11.95
C ARG A 367 1.77 -7.81 12.94
N VAL A 368 2.89 -7.17 13.15
CA VAL A 368 3.85 -7.43 14.23
C VAL A 368 4.30 -6.11 14.83
N MET A 369 4.83 -6.14 16.06
CA MET A 369 5.47 -4.98 16.67
C MET A 369 6.98 -5.10 16.49
N VAL A 370 7.63 -3.99 16.14
CA VAL A 370 9.09 -3.92 16.03
C VAL A 370 9.63 -2.73 16.81
N ARG A 371 10.92 -2.81 17.17
CA ARG A 371 11.68 -1.70 17.74
C ARG A 371 12.87 -1.40 16.84
N VAL A 372 13.24 -0.13 16.77
CA VAL A 372 14.49 0.30 16.13
C VAL A 372 15.66 0.03 17.06
N GLU A 373 16.64 -0.76 16.62
CA GLU A 373 17.88 -1.02 17.35
C GLU A 373 19.06 -0.96 16.37
N ASN A 374 19.94 0.01 16.57
CA ASN A 374 21.16 0.17 15.75
C ASN A 374 20.85 0.16 14.24
N ASP A 375 19.96 1.02 13.82
CA ASP A 375 19.48 1.17 12.43
C ASP A 375 18.84 -0.10 11.83
N LYS A 376 18.28 -0.97 12.69
CA LYS A 376 17.60 -2.21 12.28
C LYS A 376 16.23 -2.32 12.92
N TRP A 377 15.37 -3.06 12.25
CA TRP A 377 14.06 -3.47 12.76
C TRP A 377 14.20 -4.78 13.55
N VAL A 378 13.86 -4.75 14.83
CA VAL A 378 13.92 -5.91 15.72
C VAL A 378 12.52 -6.28 16.16
N LEU A 379 12.12 -7.54 15.92
CA LEU A 379 10.82 -8.07 16.31
C LEU A 379 10.66 -8.06 17.84
N ILE A 380 9.59 -7.45 18.32
CA ILE A 380 9.18 -7.54 19.73
C ILE A 380 8.34 -8.83 19.88
N LYS A 381 8.81 -9.73 20.75
CA LYS A 381 8.17 -11.01 21.06
C LYS A 381 7.14 -10.88 22.18
#